data_8e091bc642258388769c3bbec1e149a3
#
_entry.id   8e091bc642258388769c3bbec1e149a3
#
_cell.length_a   1.000
_cell.length_b   1.000
_cell.length_c   1.000
_cell.angle_alpha   90.00
_cell.angle_beta   90.00
_cell.angle_gamma   90.00
#
_symmetry.space_group_name_H-M   'P 1'
#
loop_
_entity.id
_entity.type
_entity.pdbx_description
1 polymer ?
#
loop_
_entity_poly.entity_id
_entity_poly.type
_entity_poly.pdbx_seq_one_letter_code
_entity_poly.pdbx_strand_id
1 'polypeptide(L)'
;MKRFFVLPLIAAGYLLNAQTIGNSPYAAFGIGDVKYDNTTDISAMGGISTAYIWDFNNNFNFSNPAANKNLELTTLKIEGSNENNFFKSNNDNMSVTKHSSYLSNVTIAFPISSKVKFGMGYQPYSSKKYTVLTNEVLGSGNTQASLYRGEGTISTVQAALSYQITPEFALGLRSNFFFGNVYDINELTFSNAELINGYETKNKVKTFNFTLGTAYQKKLQKDRKLTLGATYTLGTTGLMETSYINSTYYYTDGETKNNVSIIEEKFSEDKNLIPMEFSVGAGYGKDTKWFVGTQLDYKKGETIQFLGQPFVNDNSYKVSAGGWYLPNYNNFRNYFSRVTYRYGAYYEKGNLAFNGTNINQFAITGGMSFPFENRSASRMSGIDLGIELGKRGTLDNNLIRQNFINVKIGINFADKWFNKRLYD
;
A
#
# COMPACT_ATOMS: atom_id res chain seq x y z
N MET A 1 -21.39 21.89 -21.42
CA MET A 1 -20.29 21.27 -20.63
C MET A 1 -20.73 20.36 -19.48
N LYS A 2 -22.00 20.28 -19.08
CA LYS A 2 -22.46 19.40 -17.97
C LYS A 2 -22.64 17.90 -18.33
N ARG A 3 -22.63 17.52 -19.60
CA ARG A 3 -22.87 16.12 -20.05
C ARG A 3 -21.60 15.27 -20.18
N PHE A 4 -20.39 15.86 -20.11
CA PHE A 4 -19.13 15.13 -20.21
C PHE A 4 -18.65 14.50 -18.90
N PHE A 5 -19.20 14.92 -17.75
CA PHE A 5 -18.83 14.39 -16.43
C PHE A 5 -19.59 13.12 -16.02
N VAL A 6 -20.69 12.77 -16.69
CA VAL A 6 -21.50 11.59 -16.34
C VAL A 6 -20.88 10.30 -16.88
N LEU A 7 -20.24 10.34 -18.05
CA LEU A 7 -19.60 9.16 -18.65
C LEU A 7 -18.46 8.56 -17.80
N PRO A 8 -17.50 9.36 -17.27
CA PRO A 8 -16.46 8.83 -16.38
C PRO A 8 -17.00 8.33 -15.03
N LEU A 9 -18.11 8.89 -14.52
CA LEU A 9 -18.75 8.41 -13.29
C LEU A 9 -19.43 7.04 -13.49
N ILE A 10 -20.05 6.81 -14.64
CA ILE A 10 -20.66 5.52 -15.00
C ILE A 10 -19.56 4.48 -15.26
N ALA A 11 -18.46 4.85 -15.93
CA ALA A 11 -17.31 3.97 -16.14
C ALA A 11 -16.63 3.60 -14.83
N ALA A 12 -16.53 4.52 -13.86
CA ALA A 12 -16.05 4.25 -12.51
C ALA A 12 -16.93 3.24 -11.76
N GLY A 13 -18.26 3.26 -11.96
CA GLY A 13 -19.20 2.30 -11.37
C GLY A 13 -18.97 0.86 -11.83
N TYR A 14 -18.56 0.64 -13.08
CA TYR A 14 -18.21 -0.70 -13.59
C TYR A 14 -16.85 -1.21 -13.10
N LEU A 15 -15.94 -0.32 -12.72
CA LEU A 15 -14.63 -0.68 -12.16
C LEU A 15 -14.72 -1.14 -10.69
N LEU A 16 -15.80 -0.79 -9.97
CA LEU A 16 -15.97 -1.14 -8.55
C LEU A 16 -16.24 -2.64 -8.32
N ASN A 17 -16.72 -3.38 -9.33
CA ASN A 17 -17.00 -4.80 -9.20
C ASN A 17 -15.78 -5.72 -9.46
N ALA A 18 -14.62 -5.18 -9.85
CA ALA A 18 -13.42 -5.93 -10.19
C ALA A 18 -12.27 -5.75 -9.19
N GLN A 19 -12.54 -5.22 -7.99
CA GLN A 19 -11.50 -4.91 -7.00
C GLN A 19 -11.03 -6.17 -6.26
N THR A 20 -10.21 -6.98 -6.91
CA THR A 20 -9.38 -7.96 -6.20
C THR A 20 -8.09 -7.28 -5.80
N ILE A 21 -7.90 -7.05 -4.51
CA ILE A 21 -6.67 -6.49 -3.96
C ILE A 21 -5.70 -7.63 -3.68
N GLY A 22 -4.56 -7.62 -4.37
CA GLY A 22 -3.49 -8.60 -4.21
C GLY A 22 -3.84 -10.01 -4.69
N ASN A 23 -2.86 -10.88 -4.78
CA ASN A 23 -3.00 -12.27 -5.19
C ASN A 23 -1.73 -13.08 -4.91
N SER A 24 -0.93 -12.67 -3.93
CA SER A 24 0.31 -13.34 -3.56
C SER A 24 0.04 -14.54 -2.63
N PRO A 25 0.69 -15.69 -2.81
CA PRO A 25 0.62 -16.79 -1.87
C PRO A 25 1.20 -16.44 -0.49
N TYR A 26 2.08 -15.44 -0.42
CA TYR A 26 2.59 -14.91 0.85
C TYR A 26 1.51 -14.18 1.67
N ALA A 27 0.36 -13.85 1.07
CA ALA A 27 -0.80 -13.32 1.77
C ALA A 27 -1.49 -14.35 2.70
N ALA A 28 -1.12 -15.64 2.64
CA ALA A 28 -1.64 -16.67 3.54
C ALA A 28 -1.25 -16.43 5.01
N PHE A 29 -0.23 -15.63 5.26
CA PHE A 29 0.33 -15.45 6.59
C PHE A 29 -0.12 -14.15 7.25
N GLY A 30 -0.35 -14.20 8.56
CA GLY A 30 -0.75 -13.04 9.37
C GLY A 30 -2.05 -12.40 8.87
N ILE A 31 -2.07 -11.09 8.80
CA ILE A 31 -3.21 -10.29 8.31
C ILE A 31 -3.23 -10.13 6.79
N GLY A 32 -2.42 -10.91 6.07
CA GLY A 32 -2.29 -10.85 4.62
C GLY A 32 -1.10 -10.03 4.12
N ASP A 33 -1.07 -9.80 2.81
CA ASP A 33 -0.01 -9.05 2.14
C ASP A 33 -0.24 -7.55 2.30
N VAL A 34 0.73 -6.86 2.92
CA VAL A 34 0.61 -5.43 3.23
C VAL A 34 0.74 -4.60 1.96
N LYS A 35 -0.26 -3.75 1.70
CA LYS A 35 -0.40 -2.86 0.54
C LYS A 35 -0.33 -1.38 0.91
N TYR A 36 0.29 -1.08 2.06
CA TYR A 36 0.45 0.30 2.53
C TYR A 36 1.42 1.04 1.62
N ASP A 37 0.86 1.64 0.59
CA ASP A 37 1.60 2.28 -0.47
C ASP A 37 1.68 3.80 -0.31
N ASN A 38 2.76 4.33 -0.84
CA ASN A 38 2.89 5.75 -1.13
C ASN A 38 2.11 6.13 -2.38
N THR A 39 1.90 7.42 -2.58
CA THR A 39 1.36 7.98 -3.83
C THR A 39 2.20 7.58 -5.04
N THR A 40 1.59 7.58 -6.23
CA THR A 40 2.24 7.16 -7.49
C THR A 40 3.58 7.85 -7.74
N ASP A 41 3.66 9.16 -7.46
CA ASP A 41 4.87 9.95 -7.62
C ASP A 41 5.99 9.55 -6.63
N ILE A 42 5.65 9.23 -5.39
CA ILE A 42 6.61 8.75 -4.38
C ILE A 42 7.05 7.30 -4.71
N SER A 43 6.10 6.42 -5.06
CA SER A 43 6.39 5.04 -5.46
C SER A 43 7.36 4.99 -6.65
N ALA A 44 7.20 5.89 -7.63
CA ALA A 44 8.07 5.99 -8.79
C ALA A 44 9.52 6.41 -8.46
N MET A 45 9.78 6.88 -7.23
CA MET A 45 11.10 7.23 -6.70
C MET A 45 11.64 6.20 -5.69
N GLY A 46 11.25 4.93 -5.78
CA GLY A 46 11.64 3.90 -4.82
C GLY A 46 10.95 3.99 -3.46
N GLY A 47 9.91 4.84 -3.33
CA GLY A 47 9.18 5.06 -2.08
C GLY A 47 9.82 6.08 -1.14
N ILE A 48 10.75 6.91 -1.63
CA ILE A 48 11.37 7.99 -0.83
C ILE A 48 10.32 9.02 -0.47
N SER A 49 9.92 9.05 0.77
CA SER A 49 8.84 9.89 1.29
C SER A 49 9.28 10.74 2.49
N THR A 50 10.13 10.19 3.36
CA THR A 50 10.43 10.74 4.69
C THR A 50 11.11 12.10 4.62
N ALA A 51 12.05 12.30 3.67
CA ALA A 51 12.72 13.58 3.43
C ALA A 51 12.22 14.28 2.16
N TYR A 52 11.11 13.82 1.57
CA TYR A 52 10.55 14.41 0.36
C TYR A 52 9.68 15.63 0.69
N ILE A 53 10.31 16.78 0.78
CA ILE A 53 9.70 18.10 1.05
C ILE A 53 9.82 18.92 -0.22
N TRP A 54 8.69 19.16 -0.90
CA TRP A 54 8.72 19.78 -2.23
C TRP A 54 7.79 20.99 -2.34
N ASP A 55 8.26 22.04 -2.99
CA ASP A 55 7.52 23.30 -3.14
C ASP A 55 6.52 23.28 -4.30
N PHE A 56 6.72 22.40 -5.28
CA PHE A 56 5.91 22.33 -6.50
C PHE A 56 4.91 21.19 -6.52
N ASN A 57 4.98 20.30 -5.56
CA ASN A 57 4.12 19.15 -5.50
C ASN A 57 3.00 19.39 -4.48
N ASN A 58 1.78 19.52 -4.95
CA ASN A 58 0.62 19.58 -4.08
C ASN A 58 0.08 18.21 -3.69
N ASN A 59 0.84 17.14 -3.89
CA ASN A 59 0.50 15.83 -3.39
C ASN A 59 0.76 15.78 -1.88
N PHE A 60 -0.26 15.42 -1.11
CA PHE A 60 -0.11 15.28 0.32
C PHE A 60 0.64 13.99 0.67
N ASN A 61 1.70 14.12 1.44
CA ASN A 61 2.54 13.02 1.88
C ASN A 61 2.07 12.51 3.24
N PHE A 62 1.37 11.36 3.28
CA PHE A 62 0.97 10.74 4.53
C PHE A 62 2.11 9.99 5.22
N SER A 63 3.10 9.48 4.49
CA SER A 63 4.23 8.75 5.07
C SER A 63 5.04 9.60 6.04
N ASN A 64 5.27 10.88 5.69
CA ASN A 64 5.78 11.87 6.65
C ASN A 64 4.83 13.09 6.70
N PRO A 65 3.95 13.18 7.69
CA PRO A 65 2.99 14.28 7.79
C PRO A 65 3.68 15.66 7.88
N ALA A 66 4.88 15.76 8.44
CA ALA A 66 5.64 17.02 8.53
C ALA A 66 6.15 17.53 7.18
N ALA A 67 6.31 16.65 6.19
CA ALA A 67 6.82 17.01 4.85
C ALA A 67 5.85 17.91 4.06
N ASN A 68 4.62 18.11 4.51
CA ASN A 68 3.57 18.88 3.84
C ASN A 68 3.59 20.38 4.15
N LYS A 69 4.61 20.88 4.82
CA LYS A 69 4.70 22.30 5.24
C LYS A 69 4.53 23.30 4.09
N ASN A 70 4.87 22.91 2.87
CA ASN A 70 4.83 23.75 1.68
C ASN A 70 3.54 23.61 0.86
N LEU A 71 2.51 22.91 1.37
CA LEU A 71 1.22 22.80 0.69
C LEU A 71 0.52 24.15 0.66
N GLU A 72 0.23 24.70 -0.52
CA GLU A 72 -0.41 26.00 -0.71
C GLU A 72 -1.83 25.92 -1.29
N LEU A 73 -2.14 24.84 -1.99
CA LEU A 73 -3.42 24.64 -2.68
C LEU A 73 -4.20 23.50 -2.01
N THR A 74 -5.52 23.55 -2.17
CA THR A 74 -6.35 22.39 -1.90
C THR A 74 -6.15 21.38 -3.00
N THR A 75 -5.94 20.11 -2.63
CA THR A 75 -5.68 19.04 -3.56
C THR A 75 -6.64 17.88 -3.37
N LEU A 76 -7.05 17.29 -4.49
CA LEU A 76 -7.76 16.01 -4.55
C LEU A 76 -6.94 15.08 -5.43
N LYS A 77 -6.53 13.93 -4.90
CA LYS A 77 -5.80 12.91 -5.64
C LYS A 77 -6.55 11.59 -5.60
N ILE A 78 -6.67 10.93 -6.75
CA ILE A 78 -7.28 9.60 -6.90
C ILE A 78 -6.28 8.74 -7.67
N GLU A 79 -5.98 7.56 -7.15
CA GLU A 79 -4.96 6.68 -7.70
C GLU A 79 -5.46 5.24 -7.82
N GLY A 80 -5.05 4.59 -8.91
CA GLY A 80 -5.27 3.17 -9.15
C GLY A 80 -3.97 2.42 -9.33
N SER A 81 -3.95 1.15 -8.94
CA SER A 81 -2.83 0.24 -9.12
C SER A 81 -3.28 -1.01 -9.88
N ASN A 82 -2.43 -1.48 -10.79
CA ASN A 82 -2.54 -2.77 -11.46
C ASN A 82 -1.27 -3.58 -11.17
N GLU A 83 -1.43 -4.75 -10.58
CA GLU A 83 -0.34 -5.67 -10.22
C GLU A 83 -0.38 -6.90 -11.12
N ASN A 84 0.74 -7.22 -11.73
CA ASN A 84 0.95 -8.40 -12.54
C ASN A 84 2.05 -9.24 -11.90
N ASN A 85 1.66 -10.39 -11.36
CA ASN A 85 2.53 -11.25 -10.58
C ASN A 85 2.77 -12.58 -11.31
N PHE A 86 4.04 -12.95 -11.45
CA PHE A 86 4.52 -14.16 -12.09
C PHE A 86 5.19 -15.04 -11.03
N PHE A 87 4.49 -16.07 -10.60
CA PHE A 87 4.96 -17.00 -9.57
C PHE A 87 5.68 -18.19 -10.20
N LYS A 88 6.77 -18.59 -9.56
CA LYS A 88 7.52 -19.81 -9.90
C LYS A 88 7.78 -20.62 -8.64
N SER A 89 7.66 -21.95 -8.73
CA SER A 89 8.03 -22.90 -7.71
C SER A 89 8.87 -24.02 -8.33
N ASN A 90 9.83 -24.57 -7.57
CA ASN A 90 10.58 -25.75 -7.98
C ASN A 90 9.75 -27.04 -7.84
N ASN A 91 8.73 -27.06 -6.98
CA ASN A 91 7.80 -28.16 -6.89
C ASN A 91 6.97 -28.21 -8.18
N ASP A 92 7.02 -29.33 -8.89
CA ASP A 92 6.30 -29.60 -10.15
C ASP A 92 6.58 -28.60 -11.29
N ASN A 93 7.66 -27.82 -11.19
CA ASN A 93 8.03 -26.77 -12.15
C ASN A 93 6.86 -25.82 -12.49
N MET A 94 6.00 -25.56 -11.50
CA MET A 94 4.79 -24.76 -11.67
C MET A 94 5.11 -23.29 -11.92
N SER A 95 4.44 -22.71 -12.91
CA SER A 95 4.44 -21.27 -13.19
C SER A 95 3.00 -20.77 -13.28
N VAL A 96 2.66 -19.76 -12.49
CA VAL A 96 1.31 -19.18 -12.43
C VAL A 96 1.40 -17.68 -12.57
N THR A 97 0.53 -17.10 -13.41
CA THR A 97 0.38 -15.65 -13.55
C THR A 97 -0.94 -15.20 -12.94
N LYS A 98 -0.90 -14.15 -12.15
CA LYS A 98 -2.07 -13.53 -11.54
C LYS A 98 -2.05 -12.02 -11.76
N HIS A 99 -3.25 -11.45 -11.94
CA HIS A 99 -3.45 -10.01 -12.12
C HIS A 99 -4.41 -9.49 -11.06
N SER A 100 -4.18 -8.26 -10.60
CA SER A 100 -5.14 -7.56 -9.74
C SER A 100 -5.14 -6.06 -10.05
N SER A 101 -6.32 -5.44 -9.97
CA SER A 101 -6.49 -4.00 -10.14
C SER A 101 -7.35 -3.45 -9.03
N TYR A 102 -6.95 -2.34 -8.44
CA TYR A 102 -7.67 -1.75 -7.32
C TYR A 102 -7.43 -0.24 -7.20
N LEU A 103 -8.34 0.42 -6.47
CA LEU A 103 -8.18 1.80 -6.06
C LEU A 103 -7.11 1.85 -4.95
N SER A 104 -5.95 2.43 -5.24
CA SER A 104 -4.81 2.42 -4.31
C SER A 104 -4.82 3.58 -3.33
N ASN A 105 -5.37 4.74 -3.72
CA ASN A 105 -5.39 5.91 -2.84
C ASN A 105 -6.47 6.91 -3.25
N VAL A 106 -7.11 7.52 -2.26
CA VAL A 106 -7.94 8.73 -2.43
C VAL A 106 -7.52 9.71 -1.34
N THR A 107 -7.10 10.90 -1.74
CA THR A 107 -6.59 11.92 -0.80
C THR A 107 -7.22 13.26 -1.08
N ILE A 108 -7.65 13.94 -0.03
CA ILE A 108 -7.98 15.36 -0.05
C ILE A 108 -7.12 16.09 0.99
N ALA A 109 -6.53 17.21 0.62
CA ALA A 109 -5.72 18.00 1.52
C ALA A 109 -5.84 19.50 1.23
N PHE A 110 -5.67 20.30 2.25
CA PHE A 110 -5.78 21.77 2.14
C PHE A 110 -4.97 22.48 3.21
N PRO A 111 -4.50 23.70 2.94
CA PRO A 111 -3.90 24.56 3.93
C PRO A 111 -5.01 25.17 4.82
N ILE A 112 -4.96 24.92 6.15
CA ILE A 112 -5.82 25.59 7.12
C ILE A 112 -5.31 27.02 7.36
N SER A 113 -3.99 27.16 7.40
CA SER A 113 -3.30 28.46 7.52
C SER A 113 -1.92 28.38 6.83
N SER A 114 -1.18 29.49 6.85
CA SER A 114 0.19 29.50 6.33
C SER A 114 1.09 28.45 7.02
N LYS A 115 0.85 28.16 8.31
CA LYS A 115 1.65 27.24 9.12
C LYS A 115 1.03 25.85 9.30
N VAL A 116 -0.29 25.71 9.14
CA VAL A 116 -1.01 24.45 9.40
C VAL A 116 -1.57 23.90 8.11
N LYS A 117 -1.27 22.64 7.83
CA LYS A 117 -1.79 21.89 6.68
C LYS A 117 -2.50 20.64 7.17
N PHE A 118 -3.59 20.28 6.51
CA PHE A 118 -4.41 19.13 6.84
C PHE A 118 -4.65 18.26 5.62
N GLY A 119 -4.68 16.95 5.83
CA GLY A 119 -5.04 15.98 4.80
C GLY A 119 -5.83 14.83 5.40
N MET A 120 -6.75 14.30 4.59
CA MET A 120 -7.46 13.04 4.82
C MET A 120 -7.27 12.12 3.62
N GLY A 121 -7.18 10.81 3.87
CA GLY A 121 -7.01 9.84 2.81
C GLY A 121 -7.62 8.49 3.16
N TYR A 122 -7.89 7.72 2.11
CA TYR A 122 -8.29 6.32 2.16
C TYR A 122 -7.35 5.50 1.30
N GLN A 123 -6.93 4.35 1.80
CA GLN A 123 -6.19 3.35 1.02
C GLN A 123 -6.36 1.94 1.59
N PRO A 124 -6.21 0.89 0.77
CA PRO A 124 -6.07 -0.46 1.29
C PRO A 124 -4.76 -0.59 2.07
N TYR A 125 -4.80 -1.34 3.18
CA TYR A 125 -3.63 -1.59 4.02
C TYR A 125 -3.07 -2.99 3.81
N SER A 126 -3.91 -4.02 3.88
CA SER A 126 -3.51 -5.39 3.60
C SER A 126 -4.62 -6.18 2.94
N SER A 127 -4.25 -7.26 2.28
CA SER A 127 -5.20 -8.10 1.56
C SER A 127 -4.80 -9.56 1.65
N LYS A 128 -5.78 -10.43 1.86
CA LYS A 128 -5.70 -11.86 1.64
C LYS A 128 -6.40 -12.20 0.34
N LYS A 129 -5.69 -12.79 -0.62
CA LYS A 129 -6.28 -13.36 -1.84
C LYS A 129 -5.35 -14.45 -2.35
N TYR A 130 -5.59 -15.67 -1.91
CA TYR A 130 -4.85 -16.84 -2.37
C TYR A 130 -5.79 -18.04 -2.48
N THR A 131 -5.42 -19.00 -3.32
CA THR A 131 -6.06 -20.30 -3.43
C THR A 131 -4.97 -21.31 -3.74
N VAL A 132 -4.84 -22.32 -2.89
CA VAL A 132 -3.87 -23.40 -3.02
C VAL A 132 -4.64 -24.72 -2.87
N LEU A 133 -4.51 -25.60 -3.85
CA LEU A 133 -5.05 -26.96 -3.82
C LEU A 133 -3.88 -27.94 -3.71
N THR A 134 -3.94 -28.82 -2.75
CA THR A 134 -3.00 -29.93 -2.59
C THR A 134 -3.73 -31.27 -2.60
N ASN A 135 -3.17 -32.24 -3.27
CA ASN A 135 -3.68 -33.61 -3.30
C ASN A 135 -2.61 -34.55 -2.75
N GLU A 136 -3.01 -35.47 -1.87
CA GLU A 136 -2.17 -36.49 -1.28
C GLU A 136 -2.84 -37.84 -1.40
N VAL A 137 -2.10 -38.85 -1.88
CA VAL A 137 -2.59 -40.25 -1.91
C VAL A 137 -2.18 -40.91 -0.60
N LEU A 138 -3.18 -41.29 0.18
CA LEU A 138 -2.97 -41.96 1.45
C LEU A 138 -2.61 -43.43 1.26
N GLY A 139 -1.96 -44.04 2.25
CA GLY A 139 -1.57 -45.45 2.23
C GLY A 139 -2.73 -46.44 2.07
N SER A 140 -3.98 -46.01 2.29
CA SER A 140 -5.21 -46.75 1.99
C SER A 140 -5.63 -46.73 0.50
N GLY A 141 -4.93 -46.00 -0.37
CA GLY A 141 -5.31 -45.75 -1.74
C GLY A 141 -6.35 -44.64 -1.94
N ASN A 142 -6.87 -44.06 -0.85
CA ASN A 142 -7.77 -42.90 -0.92
C ASN A 142 -6.97 -41.61 -1.18
N THR A 143 -7.57 -40.69 -1.92
CA THR A 143 -6.99 -39.36 -2.14
C THR A 143 -7.59 -38.38 -1.16
N GLN A 144 -6.74 -37.63 -0.49
CA GLN A 144 -7.08 -36.45 0.30
C GLN A 144 -6.85 -35.20 -0.54
N ALA A 145 -7.85 -34.34 -0.68
CA ALA A 145 -7.72 -33.03 -1.27
C ALA A 145 -7.88 -31.96 -0.20
N SER A 146 -6.95 -31.03 -0.14
CA SER A 146 -6.98 -29.89 0.78
C SER A 146 -6.98 -28.60 -0.02
N LEU A 147 -8.04 -27.82 0.12
CA LEU A 147 -8.19 -26.49 -0.49
C LEU A 147 -7.97 -25.42 0.58
N TYR A 148 -6.94 -24.61 0.39
CA TYR A 148 -6.63 -23.46 1.22
C TYR A 148 -7.00 -22.19 0.47
N ARG A 149 -7.88 -21.38 1.02
CA ARG A 149 -8.33 -20.14 0.41
C ARG A 149 -8.29 -19.00 1.43
N GLY A 150 -7.74 -17.88 1.04
CA GLY A 150 -7.80 -16.64 1.80
C GLY A 150 -8.51 -15.55 1.03
N GLU A 151 -9.31 -14.75 1.73
CA GLU A 151 -9.97 -13.60 1.13
C GLU A 151 -10.16 -12.47 2.14
N GLY A 152 -10.40 -11.28 1.62
CA GLY A 152 -10.69 -10.10 2.42
C GLY A 152 -9.61 -9.04 2.37
N THR A 153 -9.94 -7.87 2.90
CA THR A 153 -9.10 -6.68 2.86
C THR A 153 -9.24 -5.89 4.16
N ILE A 154 -8.11 -5.42 4.67
CA ILE A 154 -8.04 -4.41 5.71
C ILE A 154 -7.73 -3.08 5.02
N SER A 155 -8.58 -2.09 5.24
CA SER A 155 -8.44 -0.74 4.72
C SER A 155 -8.03 0.23 5.83
N THR A 156 -7.48 1.38 5.45
CA THR A 156 -7.17 2.46 6.38
C THR A 156 -7.74 3.79 5.90
N VAL A 157 -8.33 4.51 6.85
CA VAL A 157 -8.61 5.94 6.72
C VAL A 157 -7.58 6.70 7.53
N GLN A 158 -7.01 7.71 6.92
CA GLN A 158 -5.93 8.52 7.47
C GLN A 158 -6.36 9.96 7.65
N ALA A 159 -5.92 10.58 8.74
CA ALA A 159 -5.99 12.03 8.93
C ALA A 159 -4.63 12.53 9.41
N ALA A 160 -4.13 13.59 8.81
CA ALA A 160 -2.82 14.12 9.15
C ALA A 160 -2.80 15.65 9.23
N LEU A 161 -2.01 16.14 10.17
CA LEU A 161 -1.70 17.54 10.37
C LEU A 161 -0.20 17.78 10.22
N SER A 162 0.16 18.84 9.52
CA SER A 162 1.52 19.38 9.44
C SER A 162 1.55 20.75 10.07
N TYR A 163 2.50 21.00 10.95
CA TYR A 163 2.69 22.30 11.60
C TYR A 163 4.12 22.80 11.37
N GLN A 164 4.23 23.95 10.71
CA GLN A 164 5.50 24.62 10.46
C GLN A 164 5.89 25.46 11.67
N ILE A 165 6.90 25.03 12.43
CA ILE A 165 7.42 25.74 13.61
C ILE A 165 8.29 26.92 13.16
N THR A 166 9.28 26.64 12.29
CA THR A 166 10.15 27.64 11.67
C THR A 166 10.09 27.49 10.13
N PRO A 167 10.61 28.45 9.36
CA PRO A 167 10.68 28.29 7.91
C PRO A 167 11.41 27.01 7.46
N GLU A 168 12.34 26.51 8.27
CA GLU A 168 13.14 25.33 7.96
C GLU A 168 12.59 24.05 8.57
N PHE A 169 11.88 24.12 9.72
CA PHE A 169 11.48 22.96 10.52
C PHE A 169 9.98 22.84 10.68
N ALA A 170 9.46 21.64 10.51
CA ALA A 170 8.07 21.28 10.71
C ALA A 170 7.93 19.97 11.50
N LEU A 171 6.80 19.87 12.21
CA LEU A 171 6.31 18.66 12.84
C LEU A 171 5.02 18.21 12.19
N GLY A 172 4.70 16.94 12.31
CA GLY A 172 3.46 16.40 11.80
C GLY A 172 2.96 15.24 12.64
N LEU A 173 1.65 15.10 12.66
CA LEU A 173 0.94 14.00 13.30
C LEU A 173 0.00 13.37 12.28
N ARG A 174 0.00 12.05 12.18
CA ARG A 174 -0.97 11.27 11.41
C ARG A 174 -1.64 10.27 12.32
N SER A 175 -2.95 10.14 12.20
CA SER A 175 -3.75 9.06 12.76
C SER A 175 -4.23 8.16 11.64
N ASN A 176 -4.08 6.86 11.81
CA ASN A 176 -4.62 5.85 10.91
C ASN A 176 -5.68 5.04 11.64
N PHE A 177 -6.84 4.88 11.02
CA PHE A 177 -7.89 3.98 11.47
C PHE A 177 -7.95 2.80 10.52
N PHE A 178 -7.63 1.61 11.03
CA PHE A 178 -7.65 0.35 10.28
C PHE A 178 -8.95 -0.39 10.55
N PHE A 179 -9.57 -0.90 9.48
CA PHE A 179 -10.82 -1.65 9.57
C PHE A 179 -10.94 -2.65 8.42
N GLY A 180 -11.61 -3.76 8.68
CA GLY A 180 -11.89 -4.77 7.68
C GLY A 180 -11.91 -6.18 8.24
N ASN A 181 -12.20 -7.13 7.37
CA ASN A 181 -12.22 -8.56 7.69
C ASN A 181 -11.31 -9.31 6.72
N VAL A 182 -10.59 -10.30 7.24
CA VAL A 182 -9.88 -11.29 6.44
C VAL A 182 -10.29 -12.67 6.87
N TYR A 183 -10.42 -13.58 5.91
CA TYR A 183 -10.88 -14.94 6.10
C TYR A 183 -9.79 -15.90 5.63
N ASP A 184 -9.60 -16.98 6.38
CA ASP A 184 -8.85 -18.15 5.99
C ASP A 184 -9.81 -19.32 6.00
N ILE A 185 -9.97 -19.99 4.86
CA ILE A 185 -10.87 -21.11 4.65
C ILE A 185 -10.02 -22.30 4.25
N ASN A 186 -10.14 -23.39 4.99
CA ASN A 186 -9.43 -24.62 4.76
C ASN A 186 -10.44 -25.75 4.64
N GLU A 187 -10.52 -26.37 3.49
CA GLU A 187 -11.49 -27.44 3.19
C GLU A 187 -10.74 -28.74 2.92
N LEU A 188 -11.14 -29.77 3.63
CA LEU A 188 -10.57 -31.09 3.55
C LEU A 188 -11.62 -32.07 3.03
N THR A 189 -11.30 -32.76 1.93
CA THR A 189 -12.14 -33.82 1.34
C THR A 189 -11.36 -35.09 1.15
N PHE A 190 -12.07 -36.21 1.21
CA PHE A 190 -11.53 -37.54 0.93
C PHE A 190 -12.32 -38.18 -0.21
N SER A 191 -11.66 -38.96 -1.06
CA SER A 191 -12.29 -39.60 -2.22
C SER A 191 -13.40 -40.62 -1.84
N ASN A 192 -13.44 -41.05 -0.60
CA ASN A 192 -14.43 -41.97 -0.03
C ASN A 192 -15.42 -41.31 0.95
N ALA A 193 -15.45 -39.99 1.05
CA ALA A 193 -16.37 -39.25 1.92
C ALA A 193 -17.21 -38.27 1.10
N GLU A 194 -18.51 -38.19 1.44
CA GLU A 194 -19.43 -37.25 0.79
C GLU A 194 -19.36 -35.84 1.42
N LEU A 195 -18.95 -35.76 2.69
CA LEU A 195 -18.87 -34.51 3.43
C LEU A 195 -17.49 -33.90 3.35
N ILE A 196 -17.47 -32.59 3.22
CA ILE A 196 -16.29 -31.75 3.35
C ILE A 196 -16.15 -31.35 4.80
N ASN A 197 -14.94 -31.40 5.35
CA ASN A 197 -14.63 -30.79 6.62
C ASN A 197 -14.00 -29.40 6.37
N GLY A 198 -14.70 -28.36 6.81
CA GLY A 198 -14.31 -26.96 6.59
C GLY A 198 -13.86 -26.30 7.89
N TYR A 199 -12.73 -25.65 7.84
CA TYR A 199 -12.18 -24.79 8.88
C TYR A 199 -12.20 -23.36 8.39
N GLU A 200 -12.99 -22.49 9.00
CA GLU A 200 -13.09 -21.08 8.64
C GLU A 200 -12.60 -20.22 9.80
N THR A 201 -11.61 -19.39 9.55
CA THR A 201 -11.13 -18.38 10.49
C THR A 201 -11.41 -17.00 9.94
N LYS A 202 -12.19 -16.22 10.67
CA LYS A 202 -12.47 -14.81 10.36
C LYS A 202 -11.74 -13.92 11.35
N ASN A 203 -10.91 -13.03 10.84
CA ASN A 203 -10.22 -12.02 11.63
C ASN A 203 -10.80 -10.65 11.30
N LYS A 204 -11.46 -10.03 12.27
CA LYS A 204 -12.00 -8.68 12.17
C LYS A 204 -11.05 -7.69 12.86
N VAL A 205 -10.53 -6.75 12.08
CA VAL A 205 -9.59 -5.73 12.55
C VAL A 205 -10.30 -4.41 12.69
N LYS A 206 -10.13 -3.77 13.86
CA LYS A 206 -10.63 -2.42 14.14
C LYS A 206 -9.68 -1.75 15.13
N THR A 207 -8.76 -0.92 14.65
CA THR A 207 -7.73 -0.34 15.50
C THR A 207 -7.20 0.98 14.95
N PHE A 208 -6.50 1.72 15.82
CA PHE A 208 -5.83 2.96 15.48
C PHE A 208 -4.32 2.85 15.71
N ASN A 209 -3.54 3.58 14.93
CA ASN A 209 -2.19 3.94 15.30
C ASN A 209 -1.88 5.40 14.97
N PHE A 210 -0.74 5.88 15.46
CA PHE A 210 -0.30 7.25 15.28
C PHE A 210 1.13 7.30 14.76
N THR A 211 1.38 8.22 13.84
CA THR A 211 2.72 8.50 13.32
C THR A 211 3.09 9.94 13.63
N LEU A 212 4.24 10.13 14.28
CA LEU A 212 4.89 11.41 14.45
C LEU A 212 5.90 11.61 13.31
N GLY A 213 5.93 12.79 12.73
CA GLY A 213 6.87 13.15 11.67
C GLY A 213 7.65 14.40 11.99
N THR A 214 8.87 14.46 11.51
CA THR A 214 9.72 15.66 11.51
C THR A 214 10.26 15.91 10.11
N ALA A 215 10.38 17.18 9.73
CA ALA A 215 10.89 17.59 8.44
C ALA A 215 11.77 18.85 8.61
N TYR A 216 12.97 18.77 8.13
CA TYR A 216 13.91 19.88 8.08
C TYR A 216 14.32 20.16 6.64
N GLN A 217 14.26 21.42 6.22
CA GLN A 217 14.62 21.85 4.88
C GLN A 217 15.45 23.13 4.97
N LYS A 218 16.68 23.07 4.50
CA LYS A 218 17.61 24.21 4.48
C LYS A 218 17.89 24.63 3.04
N LYS A 219 17.65 25.91 2.76
CA LYS A 219 18.09 26.53 1.50
C LYS A 219 19.60 26.76 1.53
N LEU A 220 20.26 26.36 0.46
CA LEU A 220 21.70 26.49 0.25
C LEU A 220 21.95 27.44 -0.92
N GLN A 221 23.23 27.77 -1.17
CA GLN A 221 23.61 28.59 -2.32
C GLN A 221 23.16 27.97 -3.66
N LYS A 222 22.94 28.81 -4.69
CA LYS A 222 22.54 28.42 -6.05
C LYS A 222 21.18 27.69 -6.11
N ASP A 223 20.22 28.10 -5.29
CA ASP A 223 18.85 27.53 -5.20
C ASP A 223 18.81 26.02 -4.87
N ARG A 224 19.84 25.50 -4.24
CA ARG A 224 19.86 24.12 -3.76
C ARG A 224 19.19 24.00 -2.42
N LYS A 225 18.68 22.81 -2.10
CA LYS A 225 18.04 22.49 -0.83
C LYS A 225 18.58 21.18 -0.30
N LEU A 226 18.84 21.15 0.99
CA LEU A 226 19.03 19.93 1.78
C LEU A 226 17.75 19.68 2.53
N THR A 227 17.24 18.44 2.47
CA THR A 227 16.08 17.98 3.23
C THR A 227 16.45 16.81 4.10
N LEU A 228 15.97 16.81 5.32
CA LEU A 228 16.07 15.70 6.27
C LEU A 228 14.69 15.41 6.83
N GLY A 229 14.42 14.17 7.12
CA GLY A 229 13.15 13.77 7.72
C GLY A 229 13.31 12.54 8.59
N ALA A 230 12.43 12.43 9.59
CA ALA A 230 12.28 11.23 10.36
C ALA A 230 10.80 11.03 10.71
N THR A 231 10.39 9.77 10.79
CA THR A 231 9.05 9.40 11.24
C THR A 231 9.12 8.27 12.25
N TYR A 232 8.19 8.28 13.18
CA TYR A 232 8.01 7.23 14.17
C TYR A 232 6.54 6.86 14.25
N THR A 233 6.20 5.63 13.91
CA THR A 233 4.85 5.09 14.04
C THR A 233 4.77 4.22 15.28
N LEU A 234 3.85 4.56 16.16
CA LEU A 234 3.59 3.78 17.36
C LEU A 234 2.98 2.43 16.99
N GLY A 235 3.52 1.36 17.53
CA GLY A 235 2.88 0.05 17.48
C GLY A 235 1.55 0.11 18.23
N THR A 236 0.53 -0.59 17.71
CA THR A 236 -0.78 -0.62 18.35
C THR A 236 -1.07 -1.99 18.94
N THR A 237 -1.64 -2.00 20.14
CA THR A 237 -2.21 -3.18 20.80
C THR A 237 -3.72 -3.27 20.55
N GLY A 238 -4.16 -2.91 19.35
CA GLY A 238 -5.58 -2.93 18.98
C GLY A 238 -6.20 -4.32 19.02
N LEU A 239 -7.52 -4.33 19.09
CA LEU A 239 -8.32 -5.57 19.08
C LEU A 239 -8.39 -6.16 17.68
N MET A 240 -8.11 -7.45 17.60
CA MET A 240 -8.49 -8.34 16.53
C MET A 240 -9.45 -9.37 17.08
N GLU A 241 -10.70 -9.30 16.67
CA GLU A 241 -11.70 -10.33 16.98
C GLU A 241 -11.50 -11.48 16.01
N THR A 242 -11.14 -12.65 16.52
CA THR A 242 -10.99 -13.89 15.73
C THR A 242 -12.15 -14.83 16.04
N SER A 243 -12.87 -15.24 15.01
CA SER A 243 -13.89 -16.29 15.04
C SER A 243 -13.39 -17.49 14.23
N TYR A 244 -13.40 -18.65 14.84
CA TYR A 244 -13.04 -19.92 14.20
C TYR A 244 -14.24 -20.87 14.24
N ILE A 245 -14.55 -21.46 13.10
CA ILE A 245 -15.63 -22.43 12.94
C ILE A 245 -15.08 -23.66 12.22
N ASN A 246 -15.21 -24.82 12.87
CA ASN A 246 -15.04 -26.13 12.24
C ASN A 246 -16.43 -26.74 11.97
N SER A 247 -16.70 -27.07 10.71
CA SER A 247 -18.01 -27.60 10.30
C SER A 247 -17.87 -28.64 9.19
N THR A 248 -18.86 -29.53 9.10
CA THR A 248 -19.03 -30.44 7.97
C THR A 248 -20.20 -30.00 7.11
N TYR A 249 -20.08 -30.15 5.80
CA TYR A 249 -21.09 -29.79 4.80
C TYR A 249 -20.78 -30.43 3.45
N TYR A 250 -21.71 -30.30 2.50
CA TYR A 250 -21.47 -30.58 1.10
C TYR A 250 -21.89 -29.38 0.24
N TYR A 251 -21.35 -29.27 -0.95
CA TYR A 251 -21.77 -28.24 -1.89
C TYR A 251 -22.89 -28.73 -2.80
N THR A 252 -23.95 -27.93 -2.93
CA THR A 252 -24.91 -28.02 -4.02
C THR A 252 -24.49 -26.94 -5.03
N ASP A 253 -24.46 -27.26 -6.31
CA ASP A 253 -24.07 -26.33 -7.40
C ASP A 253 -22.66 -25.76 -7.29
N GLY A 254 -21.78 -26.37 -6.49
CA GLY A 254 -20.39 -25.94 -6.32
C GLY A 254 -20.14 -24.69 -5.48
N GLU A 255 -21.18 -23.99 -5.03
CA GLU A 255 -21.03 -22.73 -4.28
C GLU A 255 -21.81 -22.70 -2.96
N THR A 256 -23.00 -23.32 -2.91
CA THR A 256 -23.86 -23.26 -1.73
C THR A 256 -23.59 -24.40 -0.76
N LYS A 257 -23.13 -24.06 0.46
CA LYS A 257 -22.94 -25.01 1.54
C LYS A 257 -24.30 -25.51 2.04
N ASN A 258 -24.51 -26.82 2.05
CA ASN A 258 -25.73 -27.48 2.54
C ASN A 258 -25.41 -28.44 3.67
N ASN A 259 -26.40 -28.68 4.50
CA ASN A 259 -26.33 -29.61 5.63
C ASN A 259 -25.18 -29.28 6.59
N VAL A 260 -25.00 -27.99 6.88
CA VAL A 260 -23.91 -27.51 7.73
C VAL A 260 -24.11 -28.02 9.17
N SER A 261 -23.15 -28.80 9.65
CA SER A 261 -23.08 -29.23 11.04
C SER A 261 -21.82 -28.64 11.68
N ILE A 262 -22.00 -27.77 12.67
CA ILE A 262 -20.90 -27.16 13.42
C ILE A 262 -20.35 -28.17 14.41
N ILE A 263 -19.06 -28.48 14.30
CA ILE A 263 -18.33 -29.37 15.20
C ILE A 263 -17.71 -28.57 16.34
N GLU A 264 -17.15 -27.43 16.03
CA GLU A 264 -16.44 -26.57 16.99
C GLU A 264 -16.55 -25.10 16.59
N GLU A 265 -16.78 -24.25 17.59
CA GLU A 265 -16.76 -22.81 17.43
C GLU A 265 -15.90 -22.18 18.54
N LYS A 266 -14.99 -21.27 18.16
CA LYS A 266 -14.11 -20.56 19.09
C LYS A 266 -14.09 -19.10 18.79
N PHE A 267 -14.03 -18.26 19.82
CA PHE A 267 -13.84 -16.83 19.72
C PHE A 267 -12.62 -16.43 20.54
N SER A 268 -11.79 -15.54 19.99
CA SER A 268 -10.71 -14.93 20.75
C SER A 268 -10.58 -13.45 20.40
N GLU A 269 -10.01 -12.70 21.33
CA GLU A 269 -9.60 -11.32 21.14
C GLU A 269 -8.09 -11.23 21.32
N ASP A 270 -7.39 -10.99 20.20
CA ASP A 270 -5.94 -10.92 20.18
C ASP A 270 -5.47 -9.46 20.07
N LYS A 271 -4.27 -9.18 20.58
CA LYS A 271 -3.66 -7.86 20.59
C LYS A 271 -2.36 -7.85 19.76
N ASN A 272 -1.82 -6.67 19.46
CA ASN A 272 -0.55 -6.44 18.74
C ASN A 272 -0.60 -6.70 17.24
N LEU A 273 -1.51 -6.02 16.53
CA LEU A 273 -1.71 -6.22 15.10
C LEU A 273 -0.76 -5.44 14.20
N ILE A 274 -0.34 -4.25 14.62
CA ILE A 274 0.41 -3.30 13.79
C ILE A 274 1.70 -2.93 14.50
N PRO A 275 2.85 -3.32 13.94
CA PRO A 275 4.14 -3.11 14.57
C PRO A 275 4.55 -1.63 14.59
N MET A 276 5.52 -1.33 15.43
CA MET A 276 6.23 -0.07 15.43
C MET A 276 7.08 0.05 14.16
N GLU A 277 7.06 1.25 13.57
CA GLU A 277 7.85 1.58 12.39
C GLU A 277 8.67 2.86 12.64
N PHE A 278 9.87 2.91 12.10
CA PHE A 278 10.74 4.06 12.14
C PHE A 278 11.38 4.28 10.78
N SER A 279 11.39 5.53 10.31
CA SER A 279 12.01 5.88 9.03
C SER A 279 12.85 7.14 9.17
N VAL A 280 13.99 7.14 8.49
CA VAL A 280 14.85 8.32 8.33
C VAL A 280 15.19 8.49 6.86
N GLY A 281 15.30 9.73 6.44
CA GLY A 281 15.62 10.05 5.06
C GLY A 281 16.42 11.33 4.94
N ALA A 282 17.18 11.41 3.85
CA ALA A 282 17.90 12.59 3.43
C ALA A 282 17.66 12.84 1.94
N GLY A 283 17.58 14.10 1.56
CA GLY A 283 17.38 14.50 0.19
C GLY A 283 18.17 15.76 -0.15
N TYR A 284 18.54 15.86 -1.40
CA TYR A 284 19.26 17.01 -1.93
C TYR A 284 18.75 17.32 -3.33
N GLY A 285 18.56 18.59 -3.63
CA GLY A 285 18.00 18.96 -4.93
C GLY A 285 18.11 20.44 -5.25
N LYS A 286 17.63 20.78 -6.42
CA LYS A 286 17.41 22.15 -6.87
C LYS A 286 15.95 22.28 -7.29
N ASP A 287 15.26 23.28 -6.74
CA ASP A 287 13.87 23.58 -7.10
C ASP A 287 13.70 23.66 -8.62
N THR A 288 12.59 23.10 -9.11
CA THR A 288 12.25 23.07 -10.54
C THR A 288 13.25 22.41 -11.48
N LYS A 289 14.22 21.63 -10.96
CA LYS A 289 15.25 20.99 -11.81
C LYS A 289 15.46 19.52 -11.49
N TRP A 290 15.79 19.17 -10.26
CA TRP A 290 16.09 17.80 -9.88
C TRP A 290 16.09 17.61 -8.37
N PHE A 291 15.88 16.39 -7.95
CA PHE A 291 15.97 15.92 -6.58
C PHE A 291 16.53 14.51 -6.56
N VAL A 292 17.37 14.22 -5.59
CA VAL A 292 17.83 12.87 -5.24
C VAL A 292 17.70 12.68 -3.74
N GLY A 293 17.40 11.48 -3.32
CA GLY A 293 17.27 11.17 -1.91
C GLY A 293 17.53 9.69 -1.61
N THR A 294 17.66 9.41 -0.33
CA THR A 294 17.76 8.07 0.23
C THR A 294 16.95 7.97 1.50
N GLN A 295 16.47 6.77 1.79
CA GLN A 295 15.64 6.48 2.95
C GLN A 295 15.97 5.11 3.51
N LEU A 296 15.94 5.00 4.82
CA LEU A 296 16.00 3.76 5.58
C LEU A 296 14.72 3.63 6.40
N ASP A 297 14.00 2.55 6.20
CA ASP A 297 12.83 2.17 6.96
C ASP A 297 13.14 0.94 7.82
N TYR A 298 12.66 0.95 9.04
CA TYR A 298 12.71 -0.16 9.97
C TYR A 298 11.32 -0.47 10.48
N LYS A 299 10.95 -1.74 10.48
CA LYS A 299 9.71 -2.24 11.06
C LYS A 299 10.03 -3.35 12.04
N LYS A 300 9.57 -3.18 13.27
CA LYS A 300 9.79 -4.14 14.32
C LYS A 300 9.02 -5.42 14.03
N GLY A 301 9.69 -6.57 14.20
CA GLY A 301 9.04 -7.87 14.20
C GLY A 301 8.22 -8.06 15.47
N GLU A 302 7.09 -8.71 15.33
CA GLU A 302 6.19 -8.99 16.45
C GLU A 302 5.58 -10.38 16.34
N THR A 303 5.27 -10.97 17.49
CA THR A 303 4.49 -12.20 17.56
C THR A 303 3.02 -11.86 17.64
N ILE A 304 2.26 -12.28 16.64
CA ILE A 304 0.79 -12.14 16.61
C ILE A 304 0.19 -13.45 17.06
N GLN A 305 -0.80 -13.40 17.94
CA GLN A 305 -1.55 -14.57 18.38
C GLN A 305 -2.79 -14.78 17.51
N PHE A 306 -2.97 -15.98 16.96
CA PHE A 306 -4.18 -16.41 16.28
C PHE A 306 -4.72 -17.63 17.02
N LEU A 307 -5.85 -17.50 17.71
CA LEU A 307 -6.45 -18.56 18.53
C LEU A 307 -5.44 -19.23 19.48
N GLY A 308 -4.57 -18.41 20.10
CA GLY A 308 -3.53 -18.89 21.00
C GLY A 308 -2.30 -19.50 20.29
N GLN A 309 -2.27 -19.54 18.96
CA GLN A 309 -1.10 -20.00 18.20
C GLN A 309 -0.24 -18.81 17.80
N PRO A 310 1.07 -18.80 18.13
CA PRO A 310 1.95 -17.69 17.81
C PRO A 310 2.33 -17.70 16.32
N PHE A 311 2.21 -16.56 15.67
CA PHE A 311 2.79 -16.28 14.37
C PHE A 311 3.86 -15.21 14.52
N VAL A 312 5.11 -15.54 14.21
CA VAL A 312 6.26 -14.67 14.42
C VAL A 312 6.63 -13.96 13.12
N ASN A 313 6.62 -12.63 13.16
CA ASN A 313 7.20 -11.79 12.12
C ASN A 313 8.59 -11.34 12.55
N ASP A 314 9.57 -11.45 11.67
CA ASP A 314 10.92 -10.90 11.86
C ASP A 314 10.96 -9.38 11.71
N ASN A 315 12.04 -8.76 12.17
CA ASN A 315 12.34 -7.36 11.87
C ASN A 315 12.56 -7.18 10.36
N SER A 316 11.93 -6.15 9.79
CA SER A 316 12.09 -5.77 8.39
C SER A 316 12.89 -4.48 8.26
N TYR A 317 13.72 -4.42 7.22
CA TYR A 317 14.53 -3.25 6.86
C TYR A 317 14.38 -2.99 5.37
N LYS A 318 14.10 -1.73 5.01
CA LYS A 318 14.04 -1.30 3.61
C LYS A 318 15.00 -0.14 3.39
N VAL A 319 15.84 -0.24 2.37
CA VAL A 319 16.71 0.84 1.89
C VAL A 319 16.24 1.26 0.53
N SER A 320 16.02 2.55 0.36
CA SER A 320 15.55 3.15 -0.89
C SER A 320 16.47 4.27 -1.35
N ALA A 321 16.64 4.38 -2.67
CA ALA A 321 17.34 5.48 -3.32
C ALA A 321 16.62 5.86 -4.61
N GLY A 322 16.55 7.17 -4.92
CA GLY A 322 15.89 7.64 -6.13
C GLY A 322 15.76 9.15 -6.17
N GLY A 323 14.97 9.62 -7.12
CA GLY A 323 14.78 11.04 -7.33
C GLY A 323 13.96 11.35 -8.56
N TRP A 324 13.99 12.62 -8.95
CA TRP A 324 13.31 13.10 -10.15
C TRP A 324 14.14 14.18 -10.88
N TYR A 325 13.82 14.34 -12.15
CA TYR A 325 14.40 15.34 -13.04
C TYR A 325 13.29 16.05 -13.81
N LEU A 326 13.36 17.37 -13.87
CA LEU A 326 12.46 18.25 -14.60
C LEU A 326 13.28 19.11 -15.57
N PRO A 327 13.24 18.85 -16.89
CA PRO A 327 14.11 19.49 -17.86
C PRO A 327 13.99 21.03 -17.87
N ASN A 328 12.77 21.55 -18.03
CA ASN A 328 12.53 23.00 -18.01
C ASN A 328 11.07 23.31 -17.68
N TYR A 329 10.83 23.71 -16.43
CA TYR A 329 9.51 24.07 -15.93
C TYR A 329 8.82 25.21 -16.69
N ASN A 330 9.57 26.17 -17.20
CA ASN A 330 9.06 27.36 -17.87
C ASN A 330 8.99 27.23 -19.40
N ASN A 331 9.24 26.07 -19.96
CA ASN A 331 9.18 25.88 -21.40
C ASN A 331 7.76 25.63 -21.89
N PHE A 332 7.08 26.68 -22.37
CA PHE A 332 5.73 26.57 -22.92
C PHE A 332 5.66 26.04 -24.36
N ARG A 333 6.79 26.00 -25.06
CA ARG A 333 6.84 25.52 -26.45
C ARG A 333 6.97 24.00 -26.54
N ASN A 334 7.65 23.38 -25.56
CA ASN A 334 7.84 21.95 -25.53
C ASN A 334 7.21 21.36 -24.26
N TYR A 335 6.12 20.63 -24.43
CA TYR A 335 5.37 20.00 -23.34
C TYR A 335 6.24 19.02 -22.53
N PHE A 336 7.00 18.16 -23.20
CA PHE A 336 7.83 17.14 -22.53
C PHE A 336 8.96 17.75 -21.68
N SER A 337 9.33 18.99 -21.90
CA SER A 337 10.27 19.71 -21.01
C SER A 337 9.66 20.04 -19.65
N ARG A 338 8.32 20.01 -19.52
CA ARG A 338 7.58 20.27 -18.26
C ARG A 338 7.14 18.99 -17.54
N VAL A 339 7.36 17.84 -18.16
CA VAL A 339 7.12 16.53 -17.55
C VAL A 339 8.20 16.27 -16.51
N THR A 340 7.79 15.82 -15.33
CA THR A 340 8.72 15.36 -14.29
C THR A 340 9.00 13.88 -14.46
N TYR A 341 10.24 13.52 -14.69
CA TYR A 341 10.72 12.15 -14.83
C TYR A 341 11.24 11.65 -13.50
N ARG A 342 10.77 10.46 -13.06
CA ARG A 342 11.12 9.87 -11.78
C ARG A 342 11.80 8.52 -11.95
N TYR A 343 12.71 8.21 -11.03
CA TYR A 343 13.44 6.96 -10.99
C TYR A 343 13.82 6.60 -9.56
N GLY A 344 13.93 5.32 -9.29
CA GLY A 344 14.34 4.83 -7.98
C GLY A 344 14.57 3.33 -7.96
N ALA A 345 15.05 2.87 -6.83
CA ALA A 345 15.19 1.46 -6.51
C ALA A 345 15.10 1.27 -5.00
N TYR A 346 14.72 0.08 -4.58
CA TYR A 346 14.77 -0.30 -3.18
C TYR A 346 15.12 -1.78 -3.00
N TYR A 347 15.66 -2.08 -1.83
CA TYR A 347 15.83 -3.42 -1.32
C TYR A 347 15.18 -3.51 0.05
N GLU A 348 14.42 -4.58 0.28
CA GLU A 348 13.73 -4.86 1.53
C GLU A 348 14.06 -6.27 2.01
N LYS A 349 14.58 -6.38 3.25
CA LYS A 349 14.55 -7.62 4.00
C LYS A 349 13.15 -7.77 4.56
N GLY A 350 12.39 -8.73 4.02
CA GLY A 350 11.01 -8.97 4.45
C GLY A 350 10.91 -9.47 5.89
N ASN A 351 9.71 -9.32 6.46
CA ASN A 351 9.38 -9.78 7.81
C ASN A 351 9.00 -11.26 7.89
N LEU A 352 8.76 -11.92 6.75
CA LEU A 352 8.44 -13.35 6.70
C LEU A 352 9.71 -14.17 6.54
N ALA A 353 9.85 -15.22 7.35
CA ALA A 353 10.92 -16.20 7.23
C ALA A 353 10.35 -17.61 7.29
N PHE A 354 10.80 -18.49 6.40
CA PHE A 354 10.43 -19.90 6.34
C PHE A 354 11.70 -20.75 6.36
N ASN A 355 11.79 -21.68 7.30
CA ASN A 355 12.97 -22.55 7.48
C ASN A 355 14.30 -21.77 7.48
N GLY A 356 14.32 -20.61 8.16
CA GLY A 356 15.50 -19.74 8.24
C GLY A 356 15.76 -18.88 6.99
N THR A 357 14.91 -18.92 5.96
CA THR A 357 15.05 -18.15 4.74
C THR A 357 14.06 -16.97 4.73
N ASN A 358 14.59 -15.74 4.71
CA ASN A 358 13.77 -14.54 4.63
C ASN A 358 13.20 -14.32 3.22
N ILE A 359 11.98 -13.82 3.16
CA ILE A 359 11.32 -13.42 1.90
C ILE A 359 11.70 -11.97 1.60
N ASN A 360 12.84 -11.80 0.95
CA ASN A 360 13.36 -10.49 0.58
C ASN A 360 12.74 -9.99 -0.73
N GLN A 361 12.74 -8.67 -0.90
CA GLN A 361 12.22 -8.01 -2.10
C GLN A 361 13.22 -6.99 -2.63
N PHE A 362 13.31 -6.91 -3.96
CA PHE A 362 14.07 -5.88 -4.67
C PHE A 362 13.23 -5.37 -5.83
N ALA A 363 13.23 -4.05 -6.05
CA ALA A 363 12.59 -3.47 -7.22
C ALA A 363 13.32 -2.23 -7.74
N ILE A 364 13.16 -1.99 -9.03
CA ILE A 364 13.46 -0.73 -9.70
C ILE A 364 12.15 -0.05 -10.07
N THR A 365 12.12 1.27 -9.96
CA THR A 365 10.93 2.06 -10.18
C THR A 365 11.20 3.20 -11.14
N GLY A 366 10.18 3.59 -11.88
CA GLY A 366 10.23 4.74 -12.77
C GLY A 366 8.86 5.38 -12.90
N GLY A 367 8.82 6.61 -13.40
CA GLY A 367 7.53 7.26 -13.62
C GLY A 367 7.66 8.64 -14.23
N MET A 368 6.49 9.19 -14.53
CA MET A 368 6.35 10.49 -15.15
C MET A 368 5.14 11.22 -14.57
N SER A 369 5.27 12.54 -14.38
CA SER A 369 4.13 13.40 -14.04
C SER A 369 3.89 14.38 -15.17
N PHE A 370 2.69 14.33 -15.71
CA PHE A 370 2.20 15.11 -16.84
C PHE A 370 1.33 16.25 -16.32
N PRO A 371 1.84 17.50 -16.26
CA PRO A 371 1.04 18.62 -15.78
C PRO A 371 -0.05 18.98 -16.80
N PHE A 372 -1.26 19.32 -16.33
CA PHE A 372 -2.30 19.86 -17.20
C PHE A 372 -1.93 21.26 -17.67
N GLU A 373 -2.23 21.58 -18.92
CA GLU A 373 -2.13 22.93 -19.45
C GLU A 373 -3.31 23.77 -18.99
N ASN A 374 -3.13 24.57 -17.97
CA ASN A 374 -4.14 25.55 -17.56
C ASN A 374 -3.53 26.94 -17.48
N ARG A 375 -4.24 27.95 -18.04
CA ARG A 375 -3.79 29.34 -18.08
C ARG A 375 -3.86 30.05 -16.72
N SER A 376 -4.59 29.52 -15.75
CA SER A 376 -4.67 30.06 -14.39
C SER A 376 -4.12 29.08 -13.37
N ALA A 377 -3.25 29.55 -12.51
CA ALA A 377 -2.75 29.03 -11.21
C ALA A 377 -2.61 27.50 -10.96
N SER A 378 -3.26 26.63 -11.72
CA SER A 378 -3.36 25.20 -11.48
C SER A 378 -2.30 24.38 -12.26
N ARG A 379 -1.05 24.88 -12.29
CA ARG A 379 0.08 24.15 -12.92
C ARG A 379 0.46 22.86 -12.16
N MET A 380 -0.20 22.59 -11.07
CA MET A 380 0.07 21.49 -10.19
C MET A 380 -0.95 20.35 -10.32
N SER A 381 -2.01 20.54 -11.10
CA SER A 381 -2.91 19.45 -11.50
C SER A 381 -2.26 18.64 -12.62
N GLY A 382 -2.47 17.32 -12.63
CA GLY A 382 -1.84 16.49 -13.64
C GLY A 382 -2.17 15.01 -13.48
N ILE A 383 -1.50 14.22 -14.31
CA ILE A 383 -1.54 12.75 -14.26
C ILE A 383 -0.15 12.25 -13.89
N ASP A 384 -0.09 11.38 -12.88
CA ASP A 384 1.10 10.65 -12.51
C ASP A 384 1.02 9.22 -13.05
N LEU A 385 2.08 8.77 -13.72
CA LEU A 385 2.26 7.39 -14.14
C LEU A 385 3.49 6.82 -13.43
N GLY A 386 3.34 5.61 -12.89
CA GLY A 386 4.42 4.88 -12.23
C GLY A 386 4.48 3.44 -12.71
N ILE A 387 5.68 2.91 -12.81
CA ILE A 387 5.97 1.50 -13.07
C ILE A 387 6.98 1.01 -12.04
N GLU A 388 6.78 -0.22 -11.57
CA GLU A 388 7.64 -0.91 -10.65
C GLU A 388 7.90 -2.32 -11.16
N LEU A 389 9.16 -2.69 -11.29
CA LEU A 389 9.63 -3.99 -11.75
C LEU A 389 10.45 -4.61 -10.64
N GLY A 390 10.05 -5.79 -10.17
CA GLY A 390 10.71 -6.36 -9.02
C GLY A 390 10.61 -7.87 -8.89
N LYS A 391 11.28 -8.34 -7.84
CA LYS A 391 11.35 -9.74 -7.45
C LYS A 391 11.18 -9.84 -5.95
N ARG A 392 10.37 -10.80 -5.49
CA ARG A 392 10.15 -11.15 -4.08
C ARG A 392 10.33 -12.64 -3.87
N GLY A 393 11.00 -13.03 -2.78
CA GLY A 393 11.24 -14.42 -2.43
C GLY A 393 12.31 -15.10 -3.27
N THR A 394 12.45 -16.40 -3.07
CA THR A 394 13.48 -17.24 -3.69
C THR A 394 12.90 -18.61 -4.09
N LEU A 395 13.64 -19.39 -4.88
CA LEU A 395 13.32 -20.79 -5.17
C LEU A 395 14.01 -21.77 -4.20
N ASP A 396 14.93 -21.26 -3.36
CA ASP A 396 15.63 -22.07 -2.38
C ASP A 396 14.64 -22.61 -1.33
N ASN A 397 14.92 -23.76 -0.75
CA ASN A 397 14.10 -24.43 0.27
C ASN A 397 12.64 -24.64 -0.16
N ASN A 398 12.41 -24.91 -1.47
CA ASN A 398 11.08 -25.12 -2.07
C ASN A 398 10.11 -23.94 -1.88
N LEU A 399 10.65 -22.73 -1.76
CA LEU A 399 9.85 -21.51 -1.64
C LEU A 399 9.38 -21.01 -3.02
N ILE A 400 8.53 -20.01 -3.01
CA ILE A 400 7.94 -19.41 -4.21
C ILE A 400 8.69 -18.13 -4.56
N ARG A 401 9.15 -18.01 -5.79
CA ARG A 401 9.65 -16.74 -6.33
C ARG A 401 8.54 -16.02 -7.07
N GLN A 402 8.30 -14.79 -6.70
CA GLN A 402 7.38 -13.86 -7.33
C GLN A 402 8.18 -12.80 -8.08
N ASN A 403 8.06 -12.75 -9.41
CA ASN A 403 8.45 -11.57 -10.18
C ASN A 403 7.19 -10.73 -10.39
N PHE A 404 7.29 -9.39 -10.35
CA PHE A 404 6.13 -8.55 -10.49
C PHE A 404 6.39 -7.33 -11.38
N ILE A 405 5.31 -6.89 -12.03
CA ILE A 405 5.22 -5.65 -12.78
C ILE A 405 3.99 -4.92 -12.27
N ASN A 406 4.19 -3.82 -11.56
CA ASN A 406 3.12 -2.99 -11.04
C ASN A 406 3.06 -1.69 -11.85
N VAL A 407 1.85 -1.31 -12.26
CA VAL A 407 1.58 -0.05 -12.95
C VAL A 407 0.64 0.77 -12.09
N LYS A 408 0.99 2.02 -11.81
CA LYS A 408 0.19 2.94 -11.02
C LYS A 408 -0.18 4.16 -11.85
N ILE A 409 -1.42 4.62 -11.70
CA ILE A 409 -1.94 5.83 -12.32
C ILE A 409 -2.56 6.68 -11.24
N GLY A 410 -2.18 7.97 -11.19
CA GLY A 410 -2.77 8.95 -10.30
C GLY A 410 -3.27 10.16 -11.07
N ILE A 411 -4.42 10.69 -10.69
CA ILE A 411 -4.93 11.98 -11.17
C ILE A 411 -4.94 12.93 -9.99
N ASN A 412 -4.29 14.07 -10.16
CA ASN A 412 -4.19 15.12 -9.14
C ASN A 412 -4.87 16.40 -9.63
N PHE A 413 -5.78 16.92 -8.81
CA PHE A 413 -6.42 18.22 -9.00
C PHE A 413 -5.98 19.14 -7.86
N ALA A 414 -5.49 20.32 -8.20
CA ALA A 414 -5.10 21.33 -7.23
C ALA A 414 -5.70 22.69 -7.60
N ASP A 415 -6.34 23.34 -6.62
CA ASP A 415 -6.95 24.67 -6.81
C ASP A 415 -6.96 25.47 -5.49
N LYS A 416 -7.13 26.78 -5.59
CA LYS A 416 -7.36 27.65 -4.44
C LYS A 416 -8.83 27.58 -4.05
N TRP A 417 -9.13 26.90 -2.93
CA TRP A 417 -10.46 26.93 -2.33
C TRP A 417 -10.52 28.04 -1.26
N PHE A 418 -11.74 28.43 -0.88
CA PHE A 418 -12.03 29.43 0.16
C PHE A 418 -11.66 30.88 -0.21
N ASN A 419 -11.48 31.22 -1.47
CA ASN A 419 -11.46 32.61 -1.87
C ASN A 419 -12.89 33.19 -1.79
N LYS A 420 -13.11 34.24 -0.96
CA LYS A 420 -14.32 35.04 -1.09
C LYS A 420 -14.37 35.59 -2.51
N ARG A 421 -15.42 35.21 -3.28
CA ARG A 421 -15.74 35.94 -4.51
C ARG A 421 -16.13 37.35 -4.07
N LEU A 422 -15.35 38.34 -4.46
CA LEU A 422 -15.79 39.74 -4.42
C LEU A 422 -16.91 39.81 -5.45
N TYR A 423 -18.13 39.98 -4.97
CA TYR A 423 -19.23 40.38 -5.85
C TYR A 423 -18.98 41.82 -6.20
N ASP A 424 -18.77 42.11 -7.47
CA ASP A 424 -18.84 43.45 -8.06
C ASP A 424 -20.31 43.88 -8.09
#